data_99124f771a237e8b740ebb3c2f3a2e9c
#
_entry.id   99124f771a237e8b740ebb3c2f3a2e9c
#
_cell.length_a   1.000
_cell.length_b   1.000
_cell.length_c   1.000
_cell.angle_alpha   90.00
_cell.angle_beta   90.00
_cell.angle_gamma   90.00
#
_symmetry.space_group_name_H-M   'P 1'
#
loop_
_entity.id
_entity.type
_entity.pdbx_description
1 polymer ?
#
loop_
_entity_poly.entity_id
_entity_poly.type
_entity_poly.pdbx_seq_one_letter_code
_entity_poly.pdbx_strand_id
1 'polypeptide(L)'
;MNAVKTGNARLAFAGATALLAIAVAMPAQAADGQCKAGTTKRIAFMMKQQTAFRYLHADMPFFKKTAEAAGYEVLVQSAENDAQAQVSQAENIITQGVDAIVINPVDFNVAAQIAEMASTAHIPLASYNDLITGADQVAYIGRDAKEGGMIAAKAILAKVPKGNYALIGGDPGQTGATDMQAGYHEIIDPSVTKGDIKIVMDQFAKGWKAEPAQAFAENALTQTDNKVHAFLVSYDGESLGVMQAIEGAGLAAGSIPVTGQDMELAAMQAIVDGKMDGSVWPAPDEMGTAAAQVAIAMAQCQPIDAKDTINNGVRDMPWVKTPIYYVDQASIADFVCKHDYWLSADEVYKNAPDKKPSCK
;
A
#
# COMPACT_ATOMS: atom_id res chain seq x y z
N MET A 1 25.00 59.54 68.79
CA MET A 1 25.98 59.79 67.70
C MET A 1 25.62 58.83 66.55
N ASN A 2 25.24 59.45 65.42
CA ASN A 2 25.38 59.02 64.03
C ASN A 2 24.59 57.73 63.60
N ALA A 3 24.00 57.69 62.50
CA ALA A 3 23.63 58.55 61.38
C ALA A 3 22.58 57.80 60.56
N VAL A 4 21.62 58.53 60.09
CA VAL A 4 20.58 58.11 59.13
C VAL A 4 21.23 57.83 57.78
N LYS A 5 20.88 56.75 57.12
CA LYS A 5 21.02 56.59 55.66
C LYS A 5 19.73 56.07 55.07
N THR A 6 19.12 56.91 54.30
CA THR A 6 18.02 56.74 53.40
C THR A 6 18.44 55.84 52.24
N GLY A 7 17.67 54.79 51.92
CA GLY A 7 17.86 53.95 50.74
C GLY A 7 16.61 53.91 49.89
N ASN A 8 16.70 54.48 48.72
CA ASN A 8 15.65 54.57 47.70
C ASN A 8 15.25 53.17 47.17
N ALA A 9 13.99 52.89 47.27
CA ALA A 9 13.36 51.74 46.57
C ALA A 9 13.17 52.11 45.07
N ARG A 10 13.86 51.40 44.20
CA ARG A 10 13.57 51.40 42.75
C ARG A 10 12.63 50.25 42.45
N LEU A 11 11.40 50.61 42.04
CA LEU A 11 10.48 49.67 41.40
C LEU A 11 11.06 49.25 40.04
N ALA A 12 11.33 47.97 39.87
CA ALA A 12 11.63 47.38 38.57
C ALA A 12 10.32 46.86 37.97
N PHE A 13 9.87 47.49 36.90
CA PHE A 13 8.80 47.00 36.05
C PHE A 13 9.41 45.88 35.17
N ALA A 14 9.02 44.63 35.41
CA ALA A 14 9.30 43.50 34.54
C ALA A 14 8.23 43.50 33.43
N GLY A 15 8.56 44.01 32.26
CA GLY A 15 7.78 43.85 31.04
C GLY A 15 7.90 42.43 30.49
N ALA A 16 6.84 41.65 30.59
CA ALA A 16 6.72 40.36 29.92
C ALA A 16 6.40 40.61 28.44
N THR A 17 7.40 40.53 27.59
CA THR A 17 7.23 40.48 26.13
C THR A 17 6.78 39.06 25.74
N ALA A 18 5.49 38.91 25.47
CA ALA A 18 4.94 37.69 24.85
C ALA A 18 5.41 37.65 23.38
N LEU A 19 6.36 36.77 23.09
CA LEU A 19 6.72 36.40 21.72
C LEU A 19 5.59 35.56 21.13
N LEU A 20 4.74 36.19 20.29
CA LEU A 20 3.84 35.48 19.40
C LEU A 20 4.70 34.76 18.34
N ALA A 21 4.84 33.43 18.46
CA ALA A 21 5.37 32.61 17.40
C ALA A 21 4.31 32.53 16.28
N ILE A 22 4.46 33.35 15.25
CA ILE A 22 3.70 33.18 14.01
C ILE A 22 4.29 31.96 13.31
N ALA A 23 3.54 30.85 13.39
CA ALA A 23 3.81 29.70 12.53
C ALA A 23 3.55 30.14 11.08
N VAL A 24 4.60 30.47 10.36
CA VAL A 24 4.55 30.66 8.91
C VAL A 24 4.33 29.26 8.34
N ALA A 25 3.09 28.96 7.94
CA ALA A 25 2.81 27.82 7.09
C ALA A 25 3.60 28.07 5.79
N MET A 26 4.67 27.30 5.58
CA MET A 26 5.35 27.29 4.28
C MET A 26 4.35 26.77 3.25
N PRO A 27 4.08 27.52 2.18
CA PRO A 27 3.31 26.98 1.07
C PRO A 27 4.10 25.78 0.52
N ALA A 28 3.42 24.62 0.39
CA ALA A 28 3.98 23.51 -0.36
C ALA A 28 4.37 24.04 -1.74
N GLN A 29 5.69 23.99 -2.03
CA GLN A 29 6.20 24.47 -3.31
C GLN A 29 5.55 23.63 -4.42
N ALA A 30 4.68 24.29 -5.20
CA ALA A 30 4.31 23.81 -6.50
C ALA A 30 5.62 23.63 -7.30
N ALA A 31 5.77 22.49 -7.97
CA ALA A 31 6.89 22.23 -8.85
C ALA A 31 7.08 23.42 -9.78
N ASP A 32 8.28 24.03 -9.74
CA ASP A 32 8.60 25.29 -10.39
C ASP A 32 8.20 25.31 -11.88
N GLY A 33 7.34 26.25 -12.24
CA GLY A 33 7.35 26.92 -13.54
C GLY A 33 6.81 26.17 -14.76
N GLN A 34 6.42 24.91 -14.70
CA GLN A 34 6.03 24.12 -15.89
C GLN A 34 4.59 23.60 -15.91
N CYS A 35 3.83 23.75 -14.84
CA CYS A 35 2.44 23.31 -14.88
C CYS A 35 1.60 24.27 -15.72
N LYS A 36 0.97 23.74 -16.77
CA LYS A 36 -0.06 24.41 -17.55
C LYS A 36 -1.38 23.71 -17.27
N ALA A 37 -2.37 24.46 -16.77
CA ALA A 37 -3.70 23.88 -16.54
C ALA A 37 -4.20 23.19 -17.80
N GLY A 38 -4.65 21.96 -17.64
CA GLY A 38 -5.14 21.13 -18.72
C GLY A 38 -6.43 21.70 -19.35
N THR A 39 -6.62 21.43 -20.60
CA THR A 39 -7.77 21.92 -21.38
C THR A 39 -8.58 20.80 -22.00
N THR A 40 -8.09 19.57 -21.95
CA THR A 40 -8.74 18.43 -22.62
C THR A 40 -9.86 17.83 -21.77
N LYS A 41 -9.83 18.07 -20.46
CA LYS A 41 -10.71 17.41 -19.49
C LYS A 41 -10.60 15.88 -19.52
N ARG A 42 -9.39 15.37 -19.79
CA ARG A 42 -9.06 13.95 -19.81
C ARG A 42 -7.96 13.63 -18.84
N ILE A 43 -8.13 12.55 -18.09
CA ILE A 43 -7.16 12.00 -17.15
C ILE A 43 -6.89 10.55 -17.53
N ALA A 44 -5.63 10.12 -17.56
CA ALA A 44 -5.29 8.74 -17.77
C ALA A 44 -5.10 8.02 -16.42
N PHE A 45 -5.66 6.82 -16.29
CA PHE A 45 -5.38 5.88 -15.23
C PHE A 45 -4.79 4.60 -15.83
N MET A 46 -3.46 4.47 -15.72
CA MET A 46 -2.71 3.37 -16.31
C MET A 46 -2.50 2.30 -15.25
N MET A 47 -3.10 1.14 -15.45
CA MET A 47 -3.08 0.02 -14.53
C MET A 47 -2.04 -1.02 -14.95
N LYS A 48 -1.36 -1.64 -13.99
CA LYS A 48 -0.45 -2.77 -14.27
C LYS A 48 -1.20 -3.99 -14.77
N GLN A 49 -2.42 -4.22 -14.26
CA GLN A 49 -3.34 -5.29 -14.71
C GLN A 49 -4.76 -4.98 -14.19
N GLN A 50 -5.76 -5.65 -14.73
CA GLN A 50 -7.16 -5.48 -14.31
C GLN A 50 -7.75 -6.74 -13.68
N THR A 51 -7.04 -7.87 -13.69
CA THR A 51 -7.58 -9.16 -13.25
C THR A 51 -7.66 -9.33 -11.73
N ALA A 52 -6.85 -8.60 -10.95
CA ALA A 52 -6.98 -8.63 -9.50
C ALA A 52 -8.31 -8.02 -9.05
N PHE A 53 -8.96 -8.68 -8.11
CA PHE A 53 -10.31 -8.34 -7.63
C PHE A 53 -10.40 -6.87 -7.21
N ARG A 54 -9.41 -6.36 -6.46
CA ARG A 54 -9.40 -4.97 -5.99
C ARG A 54 -9.46 -3.94 -7.11
N TYR A 55 -8.75 -4.17 -8.22
CA TYR A 55 -8.71 -3.20 -9.32
C TYR A 55 -10.06 -3.06 -10.00
N LEU A 56 -10.79 -4.17 -10.18
CA LEU A 56 -12.13 -4.16 -10.77
C LEU A 56 -13.21 -3.61 -9.85
N HIS A 57 -13.13 -3.88 -8.54
CA HIS A 57 -14.22 -3.63 -7.60
C HIS A 57 -14.02 -2.38 -6.73
N ALA A 58 -12.80 -1.86 -6.62
CA ALA A 58 -12.53 -0.66 -5.82
C ALA A 58 -11.66 0.36 -6.57
N ASP A 59 -10.39 0.05 -6.83
CA ASP A 59 -9.43 1.04 -7.35
C ASP A 59 -9.98 1.82 -8.55
N MET A 60 -10.35 1.15 -9.64
CA MET A 60 -10.88 1.80 -10.85
C MET A 60 -12.27 2.42 -10.67
N PRO A 61 -13.26 1.73 -10.06
CA PRO A 61 -14.58 2.31 -9.86
C PRO A 61 -14.55 3.60 -9.04
N PHE A 62 -13.80 3.63 -7.94
CA PHE A 62 -13.71 4.82 -7.08
C PHE A 62 -12.92 5.95 -7.73
N PHE A 63 -11.85 5.63 -8.47
CA PHE A 63 -11.13 6.59 -9.29
C PHE A 63 -12.05 7.23 -10.34
N LYS A 64 -12.71 6.42 -11.16
CA LYS A 64 -13.62 6.89 -12.20
C LYS A 64 -14.75 7.73 -11.62
N LYS A 65 -15.46 7.21 -10.62
CA LYS A 65 -16.56 7.93 -9.96
C LYS A 65 -16.13 9.34 -9.51
N THR A 66 -14.95 9.46 -8.92
CA THR A 66 -14.44 10.73 -8.39
C THR A 66 -14.06 11.69 -9.52
N ALA A 67 -13.32 11.22 -10.52
CA ALA A 67 -12.88 12.04 -11.64
C ALA A 67 -14.04 12.48 -12.55
N GLU A 68 -14.97 11.57 -12.86
CA GLU A 68 -16.14 11.86 -13.68
C GLU A 68 -17.10 12.84 -12.99
N ALA A 69 -17.27 12.75 -11.67
CA ALA A 69 -18.03 13.71 -10.89
C ALA A 69 -17.43 15.14 -10.94
N ALA A 70 -16.12 15.26 -11.16
CA ALA A 70 -15.43 16.53 -11.38
C ALA A 70 -15.39 16.97 -12.84
N GLY A 71 -16.07 16.25 -13.74
CA GLY A 71 -16.21 16.58 -15.17
C GLY A 71 -15.02 16.17 -16.03
N TYR A 72 -14.24 15.16 -15.62
CA TYR A 72 -13.15 14.58 -16.40
C TYR A 72 -13.56 13.27 -17.06
N GLU A 73 -13.15 13.08 -18.30
CA GLU A 73 -13.12 11.77 -18.96
C GLU A 73 -11.93 10.97 -18.43
N VAL A 74 -12.14 9.69 -18.10
CA VAL A 74 -11.08 8.80 -17.61
C VAL A 74 -10.69 7.79 -18.69
N LEU A 75 -9.46 7.89 -19.16
CA LEU A 75 -8.85 6.92 -20.07
C LEU A 75 -8.15 5.83 -19.25
N VAL A 76 -8.73 4.63 -19.21
CA VAL A 76 -8.11 3.49 -18.51
C VAL A 76 -7.36 2.64 -19.52
N GLN A 77 -6.11 2.30 -19.20
CA GLN A 77 -5.28 1.34 -19.92
C GLN A 77 -4.78 0.27 -18.94
N SER A 78 -4.69 -0.96 -19.39
CA SER A 78 -4.15 -2.07 -18.60
C SER A 78 -3.04 -2.77 -19.37
N ALA A 79 -1.89 -2.93 -18.71
CA ALA A 79 -0.71 -3.53 -19.31
C ALA A 79 -0.66 -5.06 -19.14
N GLU A 80 -1.58 -5.65 -18.39
CA GLU A 80 -1.66 -7.09 -18.10
C GLU A 80 -0.31 -7.67 -17.63
N ASN A 81 0.37 -6.91 -16.76
CA ASN A 81 1.71 -7.21 -16.22
C ASN A 81 2.85 -7.26 -17.28
N ASP A 82 2.64 -6.67 -18.45
CA ASP A 82 3.68 -6.47 -19.45
C ASP A 82 4.21 -5.02 -19.38
N ALA A 83 5.46 -4.88 -18.93
CA ALA A 83 6.08 -3.57 -18.78
C ALA A 83 6.30 -2.85 -20.13
N GLN A 84 6.58 -3.58 -21.23
CA GLN A 84 6.74 -2.98 -22.55
C GLN A 84 5.40 -2.54 -23.14
N ALA A 85 4.32 -3.30 -22.89
CA ALA A 85 2.98 -2.88 -23.24
C ALA A 85 2.61 -1.59 -22.49
N GLN A 86 3.00 -1.45 -21.22
CA GLN A 86 2.75 -0.22 -20.45
C GLN A 86 3.46 0.99 -21.05
N VAL A 87 4.70 0.87 -21.51
CA VAL A 87 5.43 1.92 -22.22
C VAL A 87 4.68 2.34 -23.50
N SER A 88 4.31 1.37 -24.34
CA SER A 88 3.58 1.67 -25.59
C SER A 88 2.22 2.32 -25.35
N GLN A 89 1.54 1.94 -24.27
CA GLN A 89 0.29 2.58 -23.84
C GLN A 89 0.52 4.02 -23.37
N ALA A 90 1.63 4.29 -22.68
CA ALA A 90 1.99 5.65 -22.27
C ALA A 90 2.26 6.56 -23.48
N GLU A 91 2.97 6.09 -24.50
CA GLU A 91 3.17 6.81 -25.77
C GLU A 91 1.83 7.18 -26.42
N ASN A 92 0.90 6.23 -26.47
CA ASN A 92 -0.43 6.47 -27.03
C ASN A 92 -1.23 7.48 -26.20
N ILE A 93 -1.22 7.40 -24.87
CA ILE A 93 -1.89 8.34 -23.96
C ILE A 93 -1.34 9.75 -24.11
N ILE A 94 -0.02 9.89 -24.17
CA ILE A 94 0.65 11.17 -24.39
C ILE A 94 0.26 11.77 -25.74
N THR A 95 0.23 10.95 -26.80
CA THR A 95 -0.16 11.40 -28.14
C THR A 95 -1.63 11.82 -28.22
N GLN A 96 -2.53 11.13 -27.54
CA GLN A 96 -3.94 11.50 -27.44
C GLN A 96 -4.16 12.81 -26.67
N GLY A 97 -3.20 13.22 -25.85
CA GLY A 97 -3.26 14.41 -25.01
C GLY A 97 -4.21 14.24 -23.82
N VAL A 98 -3.64 14.17 -22.63
CA VAL A 98 -4.33 14.14 -21.35
C VAL A 98 -3.80 15.25 -20.44
N ASP A 99 -4.61 15.65 -19.46
CA ASP A 99 -4.23 16.72 -18.53
C ASP A 99 -3.40 16.19 -17.35
N ALA A 100 -3.47 14.89 -17.05
CA ALA A 100 -2.68 14.22 -16.02
C ALA A 100 -2.64 12.70 -16.25
N ILE A 101 -1.59 12.06 -15.75
CA ILE A 101 -1.42 10.61 -15.73
C ILE A 101 -1.27 10.14 -14.29
N VAL A 102 -2.07 9.13 -13.90
CA VAL A 102 -1.84 8.33 -12.71
C VAL A 102 -1.47 6.92 -13.17
N ILE A 103 -0.36 6.38 -12.70
CA ILE A 103 0.16 5.08 -13.14
C ILE A 103 0.39 4.14 -11.96
N ASN A 104 -0.18 2.93 -12.07
CA ASN A 104 0.21 1.78 -11.28
C ASN A 104 1.28 1.02 -12.06
N PRO A 105 2.56 1.13 -11.72
CA PRO A 105 3.64 0.58 -12.53
C PRO A 105 3.68 -0.95 -12.50
N VAL A 106 3.98 -1.55 -13.65
CA VAL A 106 4.29 -2.99 -13.74
C VAL A 106 5.67 -3.27 -13.14
N ASP A 107 6.64 -2.41 -13.45
CA ASP A 107 8.01 -2.46 -12.96
C ASP A 107 8.49 -1.03 -12.69
N PHE A 108 9.06 -0.77 -11.52
CA PHE A 108 9.42 0.58 -11.10
C PHE A 108 10.57 1.18 -11.93
N ASN A 109 11.50 0.36 -12.48
CA ASN A 109 12.59 0.85 -13.33
C ASN A 109 12.09 1.21 -14.74
N VAL A 110 11.21 0.37 -15.31
CA VAL A 110 10.62 0.64 -16.63
C VAL A 110 9.67 1.84 -16.54
N ALA A 111 8.92 1.99 -15.46
CA ALA A 111 8.04 3.13 -15.26
C ALA A 111 8.79 4.48 -15.13
N ALA A 112 10.07 4.46 -14.76
CA ALA A 112 10.90 5.66 -14.80
C ALA A 112 11.01 6.25 -16.21
N GLN A 113 11.07 5.43 -17.25
CA GLN A 113 11.04 5.89 -18.66
C GLN A 113 9.70 6.55 -19.00
N ILE A 114 8.59 5.99 -18.49
CA ILE A 114 7.25 6.58 -18.70
C ILE A 114 7.15 7.96 -18.02
N ALA A 115 7.71 8.10 -16.83
CA ALA A 115 7.75 9.37 -16.13
C ALA A 115 8.57 10.43 -16.89
N GLU A 116 9.70 10.05 -17.47
CA GLU A 116 10.52 10.93 -18.34
C GLU A 116 9.78 11.34 -19.63
N MET A 117 9.05 10.39 -20.24
CA MET A 117 8.23 10.70 -21.42
C MET A 117 7.12 11.68 -21.10
N ALA A 118 6.40 11.49 -20.00
CA ALA A 118 5.36 12.40 -19.53
C ALA A 118 5.92 13.79 -19.22
N SER A 119 7.08 13.86 -18.54
CA SER A 119 7.79 15.10 -18.24
C SER A 119 8.17 15.86 -19.51
N THR A 120 8.74 15.17 -20.51
CA THR A 120 9.09 15.74 -21.82
C THR A 120 7.87 16.30 -22.55
N ALA A 121 6.72 15.65 -22.39
CA ALA A 121 5.45 16.09 -22.96
C ALA A 121 4.75 17.17 -22.09
N HIS A 122 5.35 17.57 -20.98
CA HIS A 122 4.76 18.49 -19.99
C HIS A 122 3.41 18.01 -19.42
N ILE A 123 3.23 16.70 -19.28
CA ILE A 123 2.07 16.08 -18.66
C ILE A 123 2.45 15.64 -17.25
N PRO A 124 1.80 16.16 -16.19
CA PRO A 124 2.10 15.76 -14.83
C PRO A 124 1.72 14.29 -14.61
N LEU A 125 2.62 13.56 -13.95
CA LEU A 125 2.45 12.13 -13.64
C LEU A 125 2.61 11.90 -12.14
N ALA A 126 1.76 11.05 -11.57
CA ALA A 126 1.87 10.53 -10.21
C ALA A 126 1.83 9.00 -10.22
N SER A 127 2.64 8.38 -9.36
CA SER A 127 2.61 6.92 -9.16
C SER A 127 1.52 6.52 -8.17
N TYR A 128 0.93 5.36 -8.41
CA TYR A 128 -0.17 4.79 -7.67
C TYR A 128 0.16 3.38 -7.18
N ASN A 129 -0.14 3.08 -5.93
CA ASN A 129 0.04 1.78 -5.28
C ASN A 129 1.52 1.34 -5.14
N ASP A 130 2.32 1.48 -6.19
CA ASP A 130 3.76 1.20 -6.22
C ASP A 130 4.54 2.45 -6.62
N LEU A 131 5.62 2.77 -5.88
CA LEU A 131 6.42 3.97 -6.09
C LEU A 131 7.34 3.82 -7.31
N ILE A 132 7.36 4.81 -8.19
CA ILE A 132 8.40 4.90 -9.22
C ILE A 132 9.66 5.51 -8.59
N THR A 133 10.78 4.81 -8.70
CA THR A 133 12.08 5.26 -8.21
C THR A 133 12.96 5.76 -9.37
N GLY A 134 13.86 6.70 -9.10
CA GLY A 134 14.86 7.15 -10.06
C GLY A 134 14.36 8.11 -11.16
N ALA A 135 13.11 8.56 -11.12
CA ALA A 135 12.56 9.54 -12.07
C ALA A 135 11.71 10.61 -11.38
N ASP A 136 11.59 11.77 -12.02
CA ASP A 136 10.76 12.85 -11.50
C ASP A 136 9.27 12.55 -11.71
N GLN A 137 8.49 12.79 -10.68
CA GLN A 137 7.03 12.66 -10.66
C GLN A 137 6.44 13.64 -9.65
N VAL A 138 5.14 13.93 -9.79
CA VAL A 138 4.50 14.98 -8.97
C VAL A 138 4.20 14.50 -7.56
N ALA A 139 3.67 13.28 -7.41
CA ALA A 139 3.29 12.70 -6.13
C ALA A 139 3.29 11.16 -6.19
N TYR A 140 3.26 10.55 -5.02
CA TYR A 140 2.94 9.14 -4.83
C TYR A 140 1.62 9.01 -4.06
N ILE A 141 0.74 8.12 -4.51
CA ILE A 141 -0.51 7.77 -3.85
C ILE A 141 -0.46 6.29 -3.49
N GLY A 142 -0.48 5.98 -2.21
CA GLY A 142 -0.43 4.58 -1.79
C GLY A 142 -0.31 4.41 -0.28
N ARG A 143 -0.56 3.17 0.15
CA ARG A 143 -0.32 2.76 1.52
C ARG A 143 1.17 2.68 1.82
N ASP A 144 1.50 2.63 3.11
CA ASP A 144 2.81 2.24 3.57
C ASP A 144 2.91 0.70 3.56
N ALA A 145 3.47 0.14 2.48
CA ALA A 145 3.59 -1.30 2.32
C ALA A 145 4.51 -1.92 3.38
N LYS A 146 5.53 -1.19 3.83
CA LYS A 146 6.40 -1.62 4.92
C LYS A 146 5.62 -1.73 6.22
N GLU A 147 4.78 -0.75 6.55
CA GLU A 147 3.86 -0.81 7.69
C GLU A 147 2.93 -2.03 7.58
N GLY A 148 2.44 -2.34 6.36
CA GLY A 148 1.64 -3.54 6.10
C GLY A 148 2.37 -4.83 6.46
N GLY A 149 3.63 -4.96 6.05
CA GLY A 149 4.49 -6.08 6.45
C GLY A 149 4.71 -6.14 7.96
N MET A 150 4.97 -4.98 8.58
CA MET A 150 5.17 -4.90 10.03
C MET A 150 3.94 -5.34 10.82
N ILE A 151 2.73 -4.91 10.45
CA ILE A 151 1.51 -5.29 11.19
C ILE A 151 1.20 -6.78 11.02
N ALA A 152 1.37 -7.35 9.82
CA ALA A 152 1.22 -8.78 9.58
C ALA A 152 2.23 -9.60 10.39
N ALA A 153 3.51 -9.23 10.35
CA ALA A 153 4.55 -9.91 11.12
C ALA A 153 4.34 -9.82 12.63
N LYS A 154 3.89 -8.67 13.15
CA LYS A 154 3.54 -8.51 14.58
C LYS A 154 2.39 -9.45 14.99
N ALA A 155 1.36 -9.57 14.15
CA ALA A 155 0.22 -10.46 14.42
C ALA A 155 0.69 -11.92 14.52
N ILE A 156 1.56 -12.37 13.63
CA ILE A 156 2.11 -13.72 13.64
C ILE A 156 3.09 -13.93 14.81
N LEU A 157 4.01 -12.99 15.05
CA LEU A 157 4.99 -13.09 16.12
C LEU A 157 4.32 -13.20 17.50
N ALA A 158 3.19 -12.53 17.71
CA ALA A 158 2.41 -12.63 18.95
C ALA A 158 1.85 -14.03 19.18
N LYS A 159 1.51 -14.78 18.12
CA LYS A 159 0.96 -16.14 18.17
C LYS A 159 2.06 -17.21 18.16
N VAL A 160 3.13 -16.98 17.43
CA VAL A 160 4.23 -17.93 17.21
C VAL A 160 5.56 -17.24 17.51
N PRO A 161 5.93 -17.02 18.79
CA PRO A 161 7.12 -16.24 19.14
C PRO A 161 8.45 -16.95 18.84
N LYS A 162 8.42 -18.24 18.49
CA LYS A 162 9.62 -19.06 18.20
C LYS A 162 9.34 -20.08 17.10
N GLY A 163 10.36 -20.40 16.32
CA GLY A 163 10.30 -21.48 15.33
C GLY A 163 10.80 -21.10 13.95
N ASN A 164 10.48 -21.94 12.98
CA ASN A 164 10.88 -21.78 11.59
C ASN A 164 9.83 -20.92 10.84
N TYR A 165 10.25 -19.83 10.25
CA TYR A 165 9.42 -18.93 9.46
C TYR A 165 9.79 -19.02 7.99
N ALA A 166 8.79 -18.98 7.13
CA ALA A 166 8.94 -18.84 5.68
C ALA A 166 8.33 -17.49 5.24
N LEU A 167 9.10 -16.71 4.50
CA LEU A 167 8.72 -15.43 3.95
C LEU A 167 8.57 -15.58 2.44
N ILE A 168 7.40 -15.19 1.91
CA ILE A 168 7.08 -15.25 0.49
C ILE A 168 6.54 -13.88 0.09
N GLY A 169 7.39 -13.10 -0.60
CA GLY A 169 7.05 -11.79 -1.14
C GLY A 169 6.42 -11.89 -2.53
N GLY A 170 5.79 -10.82 -2.97
CA GLY A 170 5.23 -10.68 -4.31
C GLY A 170 6.26 -10.44 -5.40
N ASP A 171 5.93 -9.65 -6.44
CA ASP A 171 6.86 -9.37 -7.54
C ASP A 171 7.97 -8.41 -7.12
N PRO A 172 9.26 -8.80 -7.23
CA PRO A 172 10.38 -7.95 -6.80
C PRO A 172 10.60 -6.71 -7.68
N GLY A 173 9.97 -6.61 -8.84
CA GLY A 173 9.94 -5.41 -9.69
C GLY A 173 8.97 -4.32 -9.20
N GLN A 174 8.32 -4.54 -8.06
CA GLN A 174 7.33 -3.63 -7.50
C GLN A 174 7.70 -3.27 -6.05
N THR A 175 7.72 -1.96 -5.76
CA THR A 175 8.11 -1.47 -4.42
C THR A 175 7.18 -1.96 -3.32
N GLY A 176 5.89 -2.15 -3.62
CA GLY A 176 4.94 -2.72 -2.66
C GLY A 176 5.33 -4.10 -2.16
N ALA A 177 5.95 -4.95 -3.00
CA ALA A 177 6.43 -6.27 -2.60
C ALA A 177 7.70 -6.18 -1.75
N THR A 178 8.70 -5.40 -2.22
CA THR A 178 9.99 -5.28 -1.52
C THR A 178 9.85 -4.59 -0.17
N ASP A 179 9.00 -3.57 -0.09
CA ASP A 179 8.75 -2.85 1.16
C ASP A 179 7.98 -3.71 2.18
N MET A 180 6.99 -4.48 1.73
CA MET A 180 6.27 -5.40 2.61
C MET A 180 7.21 -6.48 3.17
N GLN A 181 8.10 -7.04 2.34
CA GLN A 181 9.15 -7.97 2.78
C GLN A 181 10.09 -7.31 3.81
N ALA A 182 10.53 -6.08 3.56
CA ALA A 182 11.34 -5.32 4.50
C ALA A 182 10.60 -5.07 5.84
N GLY A 183 9.28 -4.89 5.79
CA GLY A 183 8.44 -4.80 6.99
C GLY A 183 8.41 -6.09 7.81
N TYR A 184 8.39 -7.25 7.16
CA TYR A 184 8.52 -8.54 7.86
C TYR A 184 9.85 -8.62 8.61
N HIS A 185 10.96 -8.35 7.92
CA HIS A 185 12.30 -8.37 8.50
C HIS A 185 12.44 -7.42 9.68
N GLU A 186 11.93 -6.19 9.59
CA GLU A 186 12.02 -5.23 10.68
C GLU A 186 11.44 -5.76 11.99
N ILE A 187 10.40 -6.59 11.91
CA ILE A 187 9.72 -7.14 13.09
C ILE A 187 10.37 -8.45 13.57
N ILE A 188 10.78 -9.35 12.64
CA ILE A 188 11.23 -10.68 13.05
C ILE A 188 12.73 -10.77 13.28
N ASP A 189 13.57 -9.95 12.62
CA ASP A 189 15.05 -10.02 12.71
C ASP A 189 15.61 -9.90 14.13
N PRO A 190 15.03 -9.09 15.04
CA PRO A 190 15.44 -9.13 16.43
C PRO A 190 15.28 -10.52 17.09
N SER A 191 14.25 -11.28 16.72
CA SER A 191 14.02 -12.65 17.20
C SER A 191 14.91 -13.68 16.48
N VAL A 192 15.23 -13.43 15.21
CA VAL A 192 16.22 -14.22 14.44
C VAL A 192 17.60 -14.07 15.09
N THR A 193 18.01 -12.85 15.41
CA THR A 193 19.29 -12.55 16.07
C THR A 193 19.41 -13.24 17.44
N LYS A 194 18.31 -13.36 18.19
CA LYS A 194 18.24 -14.07 19.46
C LYS A 194 18.24 -15.60 19.32
N GLY A 195 18.03 -16.12 18.10
CA GLY A 195 17.87 -17.55 17.84
C GLY A 195 16.48 -18.11 18.19
N ASP A 196 15.50 -17.25 18.49
CA ASP A 196 14.11 -17.66 18.72
C ASP A 196 13.39 -18.01 17.40
N ILE A 197 13.71 -17.31 16.32
CA ILE A 197 13.19 -17.56 14.96
C ILE A 197 14.33 -17.96 14.03
N LYS A 198 14.06 -18.91 13.15
CA LYS A 198 14.91 -19.26 12.00
C LYS A 198 14.11 -19.02 10.72
N ILE A 199 14.61 -18.16 9.84
CA ILE A 199 14.06 -18.01 8.49
C ILE A 199 14.56 -19.20 7.65
N VAL A 200 13.63 -20.01 7.17
CA VAL A 200 13.92 -21.23 6.38
C VAL A 200 13.64 -21.05 4.89
N MET A 201 12.87 -20.01 4.53
CA MET A 201 12.57 -19.58 3.18
C MET A 201 12.42 -18.07 3.18
N ASP A 202 12.98 -17.40 2.18
CA ASP A 202 12.88 -15.97 1.95
C ASP A 202 13.00 -15.73 0.45
N GLN A 203 11.84 -15.68 -0.24
CA GLN A 203 11.78 -15.64 -1.69
C GLN A 203 10.64 -14.74 -2.18
N PHE A 204 10.74 -14.31 -3.44
CA PHE A 204 9.75 -13.51 -4.12
C PHE A 204 9.03 -14.32 -5.20
N ALA A 205 7.71 -14.36 -5.17
CA ALA A 205 6.87 -15.01 -6.16
C ALA A 205 6.60 -14.06 -7.32
N LYS A 206 7.44 -14.11 -8.36
CA LYS A 206 7.34 -13.23 -9.53
C LYS A 206 5.95 -13.26 -10.15
N GLY A 207 5.41 -12.08 -10.40
CA GLY A 207 4.08 -11.88 -10.99
C GLY A 207 2.92 -12.09 -10.01
N TRP A 208 3.19 -12.17 -8.69
CA TRP A 208 2.17 -12.40 -7.64
C TRP A 208 1.37 -13.70 -7.87
N LYS A 209 2.04 -14.77 -8.32
CA LYS A 209 1.38 -16.02 -8.71
C LYS A 209 1.37 -17.03 -7.58
N ALA A 210 0.26 -17.78 -7.50
CA ALA A 210 0.09 -18.85 -6.52
C ALA A 210 1.08 -20.00 -6.71
N GLU A 211 1.40 -20.38 -7.96
CA GLU A 211 2.24 -21.54 -8.26
C GLU A 211 3.68 -21.40 -7.75
N PRO A 212 4.40 -20.28 -7.97
CA PRO A 212 5.72 -20.09 -7.35
C PRO A 212 5.64 -20.08 -5.82
N ALA A 213 4.62 -19.45 -5.23
CA ALA A 213 4.43 -19.40 -3.78
C ALA A 213 4.19 -20.80 -3.20
N GLN A 214 3.37 -21.62 -3.85
CA GLN A 214 3.17 -23.03 -3.50
C GLN A 214 4.48 -23.81 -3.53
N ALA A 215 5.26 -23.69 -4.61
CA ALA A 215 6.54 -24.39 -4.74
C ALA A 215 7.54 -23.97 -3.64
N PHE A 216 7.60 -22.70 -3.25
CA PHE A 216 8.43 -22.24 -2.15
C PHE A 216 7.97 -22.82 -0.81
N ALA A 217 6.66 -22.90 -0.57
CA ALA A 217 6.10 -23.49 0.63
C ALA A 217 6.38 -25.01 0.70
N GLU A 218 6.20 -25.74 -0.39
CA GLU A 218 6.53 -27.17 -0.50
C GLU A 218 8.02 -27.42 -0.19
N ASN A 219 8.91 -26.59 -0.73
CA ASN A 219 10.34 -26.64 -0.45
C ASN A 219 10.65 -26.36 1.01
N ALA A 220 10.03 -25.33 1.61
CA ALA A 220 10.22 -24.99 3.02
C ALA A 220 9.76 -26.14 3.93
N LEU A 221 8.61 -26.73 3.67
CA LEU A 221 8.07 -27.88 4.40
C LEU A 221 9.00 -29.10 4.28
N THR A 222 9.42 -29.45 3.07
CA THR A 222 10.30 -30.59 2.81
C THR A 222 11.66 -30.43 3.52
N GLN A 223 12.29 -29.25 3.42
CA GLN A 223 13.60 -28.98 4.04
C GLN A 223 13.59 -29.02 5.57
N THR A 224 12.42 -28.85 6.16
CA THR A 224 12.25 -28.79 7.62
C THR A 224 11.54 -30.01 8.21
N ASP A 225 11.32 -31.09 7.44
CA ASP A 225 10.50 -32.23 7.85
C ASP A 225 9.11 -31.77 8.37
N ASN A 226 8.44 -30.91 7.61
CA ASN A 226 7.17 -30.27 7.93
C ASN A 226 7.18 -29.41 9.20
N LYS A 227 8.33 -28.90 9.63
CA LYS A 227 8.48 -28.07 10.81
C LYS A 227 8.58 -26.58 10.48
N VAL A 228 7.75 -26.08 9.55
CA VAL A 228 7.47 -24.66 9.39
C VAL A 228 6.40 -24.26 10.40
N HIS A 229 6.58 -23.12 11.07
CA HIS A 229 5.71 -22.67 12.14
C HIS A 229 4.87 -21.46 11.77
N ALA A 230 5.28 -20.70 10.74
CA ALA A 230 4.54 -19.58 10.19
C ALA A 230 4.95 -19.27 8.76
N PHE A 231 4.00 -18.81 7.94
CA PHE A 231 4.21 -18.23 6.64
C PHE A 231 3.79 -16.75 6.63
N LEU A 232 4.74 -15.86 6.36
CA LEU A 232 4.48 -14.45 6.06
C LEU A 232 4.40 -14.31 4.54
N VAL A 233 3.20 -14.06 4.02
CA VAL A 233 2.91 -14.06 2.58
C VAL A 233 2.29 -12.71 2.20
N SER A 234 2.72 -12.15 1.08
CA SER A 234 2.41 -10.77 0.71
C SER A 234 1.13 -10.57 -0.09
N TYR A 235 0.45 -11.65 -0.50
CA TYR A 235 -0.79 -11.58 -1.28
C TYR A 235 -1.68 -12.79 -1.05
N ASP A 236 -3.00 -12.58 -1.03
CA ASP A 236 -3.99 -13.63 -0.76
C ASP A 236 -3.95 -14.78 -1.78
N GLY A 237 -3.77 -14.48 -3.06
CA GLY A 237 -3.62 -15.52 -4.09
C GLY A 237 -2.40 -16.40 -3.87
N GLU A 238 -1.29 -15.85 -3.41
CA GLU A 238 -0.08 -16.60 -3.01
C GLU A 238 -0.34 -17.43 -1.76
N SER A 239 -1.11 -16.88 -0.81
CA SER A 239 -1.47 -17.56 0.44
C SER A 239 -2.31 -18.81 0.18
N LEU A 240 -3.20 -18.79 -0.82
CA LEU A 240 -3.94 -19.97 -1.24
C LEU A 240 -3.00 -21.07 -1.76
N GLY A 241 -1.97 -20.73 -2.52
CA GLY A 241 -0.93 -21.68 -2.95
C GLY A 241 -0.16 -22.28 -1.77
N VAL A 242 0.21 -21.44 -0.78
CA VAL A 242 0.86 -21.88 0.48
C VAL A 242 -0.05 -22.84 1.26
N MET A 243 -1.33 -22.53 1.38
CA MET A 243 -2.30 -23.40 2.07
C MET A 243 -2.44 -24.75 1.37
N GLN A 244 -2.45 -24.77 0.02
CA GLN A 244 -2.44 -26.02 -0.75
C GLN A 244 -1.17 -26.86 -0.49
N ALA A 245 0.00 -26.21 -0.36
CA ALA A 245 1.25 -26.90 -0.01
C ALA A 245 1.18 -27.51 1.40
N ILE A 246 0.59 -26.83 2.38
CA ILE A 246 0.39 -27.33 3.75
C ILE A 246 -0.50 -28.57 3.72
N GLU A 247 -1.65 -28.50 3.05
CA GLU A 247 -2.57 -29.63 2.92
C GLU A 247 -1.96 -30.79 2.14
N GLY A 248 -1.23 -30.49 1.06
CA GLY A 248 -0.48 -31.47 0.25
C GLY A 248 0.60 -32.21 1.03
N ALA A 249 1.18 -31.59 2.04
CA ALA A 249 2.13 -32.22 2.98
C ALA A 249 1.44 -33.09 4.06
N GLY A 250 0.10 -33.24 4.01
CA GLY A 250 -0.68 -34.00 4.98
C GLY A 250 -0.94 -33.29 6.29
N LEU A 251 -0.69 -31.99 6.37
CA LEU A 251 -0.94 -31.18 7.56
C LEU A 251 -2.39 -30.65 7.53
N ALA A 252 -2.97 -30.43 8.72
CA ALA A 252 -4.32 -29.90 8.81
C ALA A 252 -4.37 -28.44 8.30
N ALA A 253 -5.44 -28.07 7.59
CA ALA A 253 -5.70 -26.68 7.23
C ALA A 253 -5.76 -25.80 8.49
N GLY A 254 -5.05 -24.65 8.46
CA GLY A 254 -4.95 -23.74 9.60
C GLY A 254 -3.99 -24.19 10.72
N SER A 255 -3.29 -25.33 10.58
CA SER A 255 -2.29 -25.77 11.56
C SER A 255 -1.04 -24.88 11.60
N ILE A 256 -0.75 -24.19 10.51
CA ILE A 256 0.32 -23.22 10.39
C ILE A 256 -0.30 -21.87 10.00
N PRO A 257 -0.09 -20.79 10.75
CA PRO A 257 -0.63 -19.48 10.40
C PRO A 257 -0.01 -18.96 9.10
N VAL A 258 -0.87 -18.43 8.23
CA VAL A 258 -0.52 -17.85 6.93
C VAL A 258 -1.12 -16.45 6.85
N THR A 259 -0.32 -15.46 6.46
CA THR A 259 -0.81 -14.09 6.19
C THR A 259 -1.12 -13.90 4.71
N GLY A 260 -1.75 -12.80 4.37
CA GLY A 260 -1.95 -12.35 2.99
C GLY A 260 -2.18 -10.84 2.91
N GLN A 261 -2.63 -10.38 1.75
CA GLN A 261 -3.05 -9.00 1.48
C GLN A 261 -4.14 -9.00 0.40
N ASP A 262 -4.98 -8.00 0.45
CA ASP A 262 -6.04 -7.57 -0.47
C ASP A 262 -7.46 -8.08 -0.13
N MET A 263 -7.65 -8.94 0.86
CA MET A 263 -8.97 -9.40 1.31
C MET A 263 -9.82 -10.00 0.19
N GLU A 264 -9.23 -10.91 -0.60
CA GLU A 264 -9.96 -11.64 -1.64
C GLU A 264 -10.97 -12.63 -1.04
N LEU A 265 -12.03 -12.97 -1.79
CA LEU A 265 -13.12 -13.80 -1.30
C LEU A 265 -12.65 -15.12 -0.68
N ALA A 266 -11.77 -15.83 -1.36
CA ALA A 266 -11.26 -17.12 -0.88
C ALA A 266 -10.44 -16.99 0.41
N ALA A 267 -9.65 -15.93 0.54
CA ALA A 267 -8.89 -15.61 1.75
C ALA A 267 -9.83 -15.23 2.91
N MET A 268 -10.84 -14.39 2.65
CA MET A 268 -11.84 -14.03 3.65
C MET A 268 -12.60 -15.27 4.18
N GLN A 269 -13.00 -16.17 3.27
CA GLN A 269 -13.61 -17.45 3.65
C GLN A 269 -12.65 -18.30 4.48
N ALA A 270 -11.36 -18.36 4.09
CA ALA A 270 -10.35 -19.09 4.85
C ALA A 270 -10.11 -18.50 6.25
N ILE A 271 -10.16 -17.17 6.40
CA ILE A 271 -10.05 -16.48 7.70
C ILE A 271 -11.28 -16.83 8.57
N VAL A 272 -12.49 -16.78 8.01
CA VAL A 272 -13.74 -17.18 8.72
C VAL A 272 -13.68 -18.63 9.18
N ASP A 273 -13.15 -19.52 8.34
CA ASP A 273 -13.00 -20.96 8.62
C ASP A 273 -11.84 -21.25 9.59
N GLY A 274 -10.96 -20.29 9.88
CA GLY A 274 -9.76 -20.47 10.71
C GLY A 274 -8.62 -21.20 10.01
N LYS A 275 -8.63 -21.23 8.68
CA LYS A 275 -7.59 -21.85 7.84
C LYS A 275 -6.47 -20.88 7.47
N MET A 276 -6.74 -19.59 7.50
CA MET A 276 -5.80 -18.49 7.28
C MET A 276 -5.79 -17.56 8.49
N ASP A 277 -4.65 -17.02 8.87
CA ASP A 277 -4.53 -16.18 10.05
C ASP A 277 -5.16 -14.81 9.88
N GLY A 278 -4.92 -14.19 8.78
CA GLY A 278 -5.44 -12.86 8.42
C GLY A 278 -4.84 -12.32 7.15
N SER A 279 -5.37 -11.20 6.72
CA SER A 279 -4.97 -10.51 5.50
C SER A 279 -4.86 -9.00 5.74
N VAL A 280 -3.92 -8.35 5.05
CA VAL A 280 -3.72 -6.90 5.08
C VAL A 280 -4.70 -6.25 4.11
N TRP A 281 -5.48 -5.28 4.59
CA TRP A 281 -6.36 -4.45 3.78
C TRP A 281 -5.71 -3.12 3.45
N PRO A 282 -5.41 -2.83 2.18
CA PRO A 282 -4.76 -1.58 1.74
C PRO A 282 -5.75 -0.44 1.44
N ALA A 283 -7.01 -0.55 1.80
CA ALA A 283 -8.09 0.41 1.56
C ALA A 283 -8.14 0.93 0.09
N PRO A 284 -8.37 0.05 -0.90
CA PRO A 284 -8.28 0.40 -2.32
C PRO A 284 -9.34 1.42 -2.79
N ASP A 285 -10.47 1.52 -2.13
CA ASP A 285 -11.51 2.52 -2.34
C ASP A 285 -11.05 3.93 -1.97
N GLU A 286 -10.43 4.08 -0.79
CA GLU A 286 -9.82 5.34 -0.36
C GLU A 286 -8.63 5.69 -1.26
N MET A 287 -7.82 4.70 -1.63
CA MET A 287 -6.67 4.89 -2.51
C MET A 287 -7.10 5.35 -3.91
N GLY A 288 -8.10 4.70 -4.52
CA GLY A 288 -8.66 5.09 -5.82
C GLY A 288 -9.28 6.49 -5.81
N THR A 289 -9.99 6.83 -4.73
CA THR A 289 -10.56 8.16 -4.52
C THR A 289 -9.45 9.23 -4.43
N ALA A 290 -8.44 8.99 -3.59
CA ALA A 290 -7.31 9.90 -3.41
C ALA A 290 -6.51 10.09 -4.71
N ALA A 291 -6.32 9.02 -5.48
CA ALA A 291 -5.63 9.08 -6.77
C ALA A 291 -6.36 9.97 -7.79
N ALA A 292 -7.69 9.89 -7.85
CA ALA A 292 -8.48 10.79 -8.69
C ALA A 292 -8.38 12.24 -8.24
N GLN A 293 -8.40 12.51 -6.93
CA GLN A 293 -8.22 13.87 -6.38
C GLN A 293 -6.85 14.44 -6.73
N VAL A 294 -5.79 13.63 -6.64
CA VAL A 294 -4.43 14.03 -7.07
C VAL A 294 -4.40 14.31 -8.57
N ALA A 295 -5.01 13.46 -9.40
CA ALA A 295 -5.07 13.66 -10.84
C ALA A 295 -5.78 14.97 -11.22
N ILE A 296 -6.90 15.28 -10.55
CA ILE A 296 -7.65 16.53 -10.73
C ILE A 296 -6.78 17.74 -10.31
N ALA A 297 -6.11 17.67 -9.16
CA ALA A 297 -5.22 18.73 -8.69
C ALA A 297 -4.07 18.96 -9.68
N MET A 298 -3.43 17.91 -10.19
CA MET A 298 -2.41 17.98 -11.23
C MET A 298 -2.94 18.64 -12.50
N ALA A 299 -4.10 18.21 -13.00
CA ALA A 299 -4.74 18.76 -14.20
C ALA A 299 -5.12 20.23 -14.05
N GLN A 300 -5.36 20.71 -12.84
CA GLN A 300 -5.73 22.10 -12.53
C GLN A 300 -4.54 22.94 -12.03
N CYS A 301 -3.35 22.37 -11.96
CA CYS A 301 -2.16 23.03 -11.36
C CYS A 301 -2.43 23.50 -9.92
N GLN A 302 -3.17 22.72 -9.16
CA GLN A 302 -3.45 22.97 -7.75
C GLN A 302 -2.43 22.21 -6.86
N PRO A 303 -2.15 22.72 -5.65
CA PRO A 303 -1.34 22.00 -4.69
C PRO A 303 -1.93 20.62 -4.38
N ILE A 304 -1.06 19.61 -4.21
CA ILE A 304 -1.44 18.30 -3.74
C ILE A 304 -1.63 18.35 -2.22
N ASP A 305 -2.81 17.92 -1.74
CA ASP A 305 -3.07 17.79 -0.30
C ASP A 305 -2.43 16.49 0.21
N ALA A 306 -1.20 16.61 0.69
CA ALA A 306 -0.44 15.50 1.29
C ALA A 306 0.18 15.96 2.62
N LYS A 307 0.05 15.12 3.64
CA LYS A 307 0.63 15.37 4.97
C LYS A 307 2.03 14.76 5.10
N ASP A 308 2.31 13.77 4.29
CA ASP A 308 3.54 13.00 4.31
C ASP A 308 4.39 13.30 3.07
N THR A 309 5.67 13.00 3.15
CA THR A 309 6.61 13.04 2.03
C THR A 309 7.34 11.73 1.92
N ILE A 310 7.76 11.39 0.71
CA ILE A 310 8.57 10.21 0.42
C ILE A 310 9.71 10.58 -0.52
N ASN A 311 10.88 9.99 -0.30
CA ASN A 311 12.04 10.11 -1.20
C ASN A 311 12.00 8.97 -2.23
N ASN A 312 12.05 9.32 -3.51
CA ASN A 312 12.03 8.33 -4.60
C ASN A 312 13.42 8.10 -5.23
N GLY A 313 14.48 8.54 -4.55
CA GLY A 313 15.85 8.48 -5.06
C GLY A 313 16.27 9.71 -5.88
N VAL A 314 15.34 10.57 -6.28
CA VAL A 314 15.60 11.84 -6.99
C VAL A 314 15.33 13.04 -6.08
N ARG A 315 14.18 13.04 -5.42
CA ARG A 315 13.76 14.12 -4.50
C ARG A 315 12.72 13.64 -3.48
N ASP A 316 12.52 14.44 -2.46
CA ASP A 316 11.34 14.33 -1.61
C ASP A 316 10.13 14.89 -2.36
N MET A 317 9.04 14.19 -2.30
CA MET A 317 7.78 14.55 -2.97
C MET A 317 6.57 14.27 -2.10
N PRO A 318 5.42 14.87 -2.40
CA PRO A 318 4.16 14.59 -1.71
C PRO A 318 3.81 13.09 -1.73
N TRP A 319 3.51 12.54 -0.55
CA TRP A 319 2.95 11.21 -0.39
C TRP A 319 1.53 11.30 0.15
N VAL A 320 0.55 10.98 -0.68
CA VAL A 320 -0.84 10.83 -0.27
C VAL A 320 -1.00 9.44 0.31
N LYS A 321 -0.63 9.32 1.60
CA LYS A 321 -0.65 8.05 2.35
C LYS A 321 -2.08 7.63 2.64
N THR A 322 -2.44 6.42 2.24
CA THR A 322 -3.75 5.82 2.52
C THR A 322 -3.67 4.82 3.68
N PRO A 323 -4.79 4.58 4.38
CA PRO A 323 -4.82 3.65 5.51
C PRO A 323 -4.45 2.22 5.12
N ILE A 324 -3.97 1.47 6.13
CA ILE A 324 -3.68 0.06 6.01
C ILE A 324 -4.08 -0.64 7.31
N TYR A 325 -4.70 -1.82 7.22
CA TYR A 325 -5.24 -2.56 8.35
C TYR A 325 -4.90 -4.04 8.24
N TYR A 326 -4.80 -4.74 9.37
CA TYR A 326 -4.77 -6.20 9.41
C TYR A 326 -6.14 -6.72 9.84
N VAL A 327 -6.73 -7.59 9.02
CA VAL A 327 -8.03 -8.19 9.27
C VAL A 327 -7.84 -9.68 9.53
N ASP A 328 -8.24 -10.12 10.71
CA ASP A 328 -8.17 -11.50 11.19
C ASP A 328 -9.55 -12.03 11.57
N GLN A 329 -9.59 -13.24 12.12
CA GLN A 329 -10.84 -13.87 12.52
C GLN A 329 -11.64 -13.07 13.56
N ALA A 330 -10.98 -12.25 14.38
CA ALA A 330 -11.66 -11.42 15.39
C ALA A 330 -12.30 -10.18 14.79
N SER A 331 -11.72 -9.64 13.71
CA SER A 331 -12.11 -8.36 13.10
C SER A 331 -12.90 -8.50 11.78
N ILE A 332 -12.90 -9.68 11.15
CA ILE A 332 -13.51 -9.89 9.83
C ILE A 332 -15.02 -9.60 9.80
N ALA A 333 -15.73 -9.85 10.88
CA ALA A 333 -17.17 -9.57 10.95
C ALA A 333 -17.46 -8.08 10.85
N ASP A 334 -16.71 -7.25 11.60
CA ASP A 334 -16.81 -5.81 11.53
C ASP A 334 -16.35 -5.28 10.17
N PHE A 335 -15.29 -5.87 9.61
CA PHE A 335 -14.78 -5.51 8.28
C PHE A 335 -15.85 -5.71 7.21
N VAL A 336 -16.49 -6.88 7.14
CA VAL A 336 -17.53 -7.18 6.15
C VAL A 336 -18.72 -6.24 6.29
N CYS A 337 -19.14 -5.92 7.52
CA CYS A 337 -20.26 -5.00 7.74
C CYS A 337 -19.94 -3.54 7.36
N LYS A 338 -18.68 -3.13 7.43
CA LYS A 338 -18.24 -1.77 7.05
C LYS A 338 -17.97 -1.60 5.56
N HIS A 339 -17.63 -2.69 4.87
CA HIS A 339 -17.22 -2.69 3.47
C HIS A 339 -18.15 -3.56 2.63
N ASP A 340 -19.47 -3.35 2.78
CA ASP A 340 -20.52 -4.11 2.08
C ASP A 340 -20.47 -3.96 0.54
N TYR A 341 -19.83 -2.89 0.05
CA TYR A 341 -19.54 -2.70 -1.37
C TYR A 341 -18.46 -3.66 -1.90
N TRP A 342 -17.63 -4.25 -1.01
CA TRP A 342 -16.52 -5.12 -1.38
C TRP A 342 -17.00 -6.53 -1.68
N LEU A 343 -17.51 -7.22 -0.68
CA LEU A 343 -18.06 -8.56 -0.75
C LEU A 343 -19.18 -8.69 0.28
N SER A 344 -20.29 -9.28 -0.13
CA SER A 344 -21.42 -9.46 0.76
C SER A 344 -21.13 -10.46 1.89
N ALA A 345 -21.78 -10.28 3.03
CA ALA A 345 -21.68 -11.23 4.13
C ALA A 345 -22.14 -12.64 3.71
N ASP A 346 -23.08 -12.77 2.77
CA ASP A 346 -23.53 -14.07 2.26
C ASP A 346 -22.43 -14.80 1.48
N GLU A 347 -21.62 -14.08 0.71
CA GLU A 347 -20.49 -14.66 -0.02
C GLU A 347 -19.37 -15.06 0.93
N VAL A 348 -18.98 -14.17 1.84
CA VAL A 348 -17.86 -14.39 2.77
C VAL A 348 -18.16 -15.53 3.74
N TYR A 349 -19.39 -15.61 4.27
CA TYR A 349 -19.80 -16.62 5.25
C TYR A 349 -20.52 -17.82 4.64
N LYS A 350 -20.40 -18.02 3.33
CA LYS A 350 -21.07 -19.11 2.60
C LYS A 350 -20.84 -20.49 3.23
N ASN A 351 -19.61 -20.76 3.69
CA ASN A 351 -19.22 -22.03 4.28
C ASN A 351 -19.45 -22.10 5.80
N ALA A 352 -19.76 -20.97 6.44
CA ALA A 352 -19.98 -20.85 7.88
C ALA A 352 -21.16 -19.92 8.18
N PRO A 353 -22.38 -20.23 7.71
CA PRO A 353 -23.54 -19.34 7.82
C PRO A 353 -23.96 -19.04 9.27
N ASP A 354 -23.61 -19.91 10.20
CA ASP A 354 -23.81 -19.74 11.64
C ASP A 354 -22.93 -18.68 12.27
N LYS A 355 -21.80 -18.35 11.63
CA LYS A 355 -20.88 -17.27 12.05
C LYS A 355 -21.19 -15.92 11.39
N LYS A 356 -22.14 -15.87 10.45
CA LYS A 356 -22.44 -14.65 9.68
C LYS A 356 -22.90 -13.51 10.59
N PRO A 357 -22.28 -12.32 10.50
CA PRO A 357 -22.66 -11.17 11.32
C PRO A 357 -24.03 -10.62 10.91
N SER A 358 -24.74 -10.05 11.88
CA SER A 358 -25.90 -9.21 11.61
C SER A 358 -25.44 -7.77 11.42
N CYS A 359 -25.15 -7.40 10.17
CA CYS A 359 -24.82 -6.02 9.84
C CYS A 359 -26.05 -5.12 10.05
N LYS A 360 -25.89 -4.00 10.78
CA LYS A 360 -26.94 -3.04 11.10
C LYS A 360 -26.88 -1.83 10.17
#